data_5eecff2a8100ddc5d6273dd06f0f9853
#
_entry.id   5eecff2a8100ddc5d6273dd06f0f9853
#
_cell.length_a   1.000
_cell.length_b   1.000
_cell.length_c   1.000
_cell.angle_alpha   90.00
_cell.angle_beta   90.00
_cell.angle_gamma   90.00
#
_symmetry.space_group_name_H-M   'P 1'
#
loop_
_entity.id
_entity.type
_entity.pdbx_description
1 polymer ?
#
loop_
_entity_poly.entity_id
_entity_poly.type
_entity_poly.pdbx_seq_one_letter_code
_entity_poly.pdbx_strand_id
1 'polypeptide(L)'
;IYLFAAVHFREREIGYLILENCDYLTEHQFLFETLRTFVTAIEALYGKLILRKKNKQLSQLYIHDSLTGLYNRMAYEKLALPVFNQYMNSKKPVGIIFIDADHLKYINDNFGHDMGNLAISSIASVIRQHCPDNSVSMRYGGDEFVCVIPDYDQTQLQKLKQNLLDSLATLSRNSRMAFPIEASIGFVVADDSVFSLNDYINLADEKMYIDKKNRKAGR
;
A
#
# COMPACT_ATOMS: atom_id res chain seq x y z
N ILE A 1 7.15 -55.22 -0.82
CA ILE A 1 7.28 -54.59 -2.16
C ILE A 1 7.22 -53.09 -1.98
N TYR A 2 8.19 -52.38 -2.58
CA TYR A 2 8.22 -50.92 -2.64
C TYR A 2 7.86 -50.47 -4.06
N LEU A 3 6.97 -49.50 -4.17
CA LEU A 3 6.63 -48.88 -5.44
C LEU A 3 7.14 -47.43 -5.43
N PHE A 4 7.85 -47.04 -6.49
CA PHE A 4 8.39 -45.71 -6.66
C PHE A 4 7.68 -45.02 -7.83
N ALA A 5 7.18 -43.80 -7.60
CA ALA A 5 6.63 -42.95 -8.65
C ALA A 5 7.28 -41.57 -8.58
N ALA A 6 7.92 -41.15 -9.66
CA ALA A 6 8.48 -39.82 -9.75
C ALA A 6 7.35 -38.77 -9.93
N VAL A 7 7.43 -37.71 -9.18
CA VAL A 7 6.49 -36.60 -9.25
C VAL A 7 7.14 -35.43 -9.97
N HIS A 8 6.55 -35.01 -11.08
CA HIS A 8 7.08 -33.96 -11.93
C HIS A 8 6.15 -32.74 -11.90
N PHE A 9 6.73 -31.53 -12.01
CA PHE A 9 6.00 -30.32 -12.33
C PHE A 9 6.61 -29.68 -13.59
N ARG A 10 5.88 -29.77 -14.70
CA ARG A 10 6.39 -29.46 -16.04
C ARG A 10 7.58 -30.39 -16.37
N GLU A 11 8.75 -29.81 -16.64
CA GLU A 11 9.98 -30.56 -16.96
C GLU A 11 10.89 -30.79 -15.75
N ARG A 12 10.46 -30.42 -14.54
CA ARG A 12 11.26 -30.57 -13.31
C ARG A 12 10.71 -31.69 -12.43
N GLU A 13 11.57 -32.58 -12.05
CA GLU A 13 11.30 -33.54 -10.99
C GLU A 13 11.25 -32.80 -9.65
N ILE A 14 10.16 -32.98 -8.89
CA ILE A 14 9.93 -32.34 -7.60
C ILE A 14 9.99 -33.28 -6.41
N GLY A 15 10.03 -34.59 -6.69
CA GLY A 15 10.17 -35.62 -5.66
C GLY A 15 9.73 -36.99 -6.12
N TYR A 16 9.65 -37.88 -5.16
CA TYR A 16 9.23 -39.30 -5.36
C TYR A 16 8.11 -39.63 -4.38
N LEU A 17 7.11 -40.36 -4.87
CA LEU A 17 6.14 -41.06 -4.04
C LEU A 17 6.64 -42.50 -3.83
N ILE A 18 6.77 -42.92 -2.58
CA ILE A 18 7.20 -44.26 -2.21
C ILE A 18 6.06 -44.91 -1.46
N LEU A 19 5.54 -46.04 -1.96
CA LEU A 19 4.54 -46.85 -1.29
C LEU A 19 5.18 -48.16 -0.83
N GLU A 20 4.97 -48.49 0.43
CA GLU A 20 5.49 -49.69 1.07
C GLU A 20 4.33 -50.68 1.35
N ASN A 21 4.61 -51.98 1.22
CA ASN A 21 3.68 -53.09 1.51
C ASN A 21 2.39 -53.07 0.65
N CYS A 22 2.57 -52.85 -0.65
CA CYS A 22 1.48 -52.79 -1.62
C CYS A 22 1.09 -54.15 -2.26
N ASP A 23 1.25 -55.25 -1.54
CA ASP A 23 1.04 -56.62 -2.09
C ASP A 23 -0.38 -56.86 -2.57
N TYR A 24 -1.39 -56.17 -2.04
CA TYR A 24 -2.80 -56.26 -2.43
C TYR A 24 -3.19 -55.35 -3.60
N LEU A 25 -2.27 -54.49 -4.05
CA LEU A 25 -2.51 -53.55 -5.15
C LEU A 25 -1.98 -54.08 -6.51
N THR A 26 -1.66 -55.38 -6.60
CA THR A 26 -1.06 -56.01 -7.78
C THR A 26 -2.00 -56.16 -8.99
N GLU A 27 -3.28 -55.83 -8.87
CA GLU A 27 -4.16 -55.63 -10.05
C GLU A 27 -3.84 -54.26 -10.66
N HIS A 28 -2.99 -54.28 -11.64
CA HIS A 28 -2.21 -53.17 -12.21
C HIS A 28 -3.00 -51.86 -12.52
N GLN A 29 -4.25 -51.93 -12.91
CA GLN A 29 -4.99 -50.77 -13.44
C GLN A 29 -5.42 -49.80 -12.34
N PHE A 30 -5.94 -50.29 -11.23
CA PHE A 30 -6.41 -49.45 -10.11
C PHE A 30 -5.26 -48.72 -9.40
N LEU A 31 -4.11 -49.39 -9.26
CA LEU A 31 -2.93 -48.78 -8.68
C LEU A 31 -2.41 -47.63 -9.53
N PHE A 32 -2.31 -47.82 -10.85
CA PHE A 32 -1.86 -46.77 -11.76
C PHE A 32 -2.77 -45.57 -11.76
N GLU A 33 -4.10 -45.76 -11.76
CA GLU A 33 -5.06 -44.67 -11.70
C GLU A 33 -4.99 -43.89 -10.37
N THR A 34 -4.85 -44.58 -9.25
CA THR A 34 -4.69 -43.97 -7.93
C THR A 34 -3.39 -43.18 -7.85
N LEU A 35 -2.28 -43.75 -8.25
CA LEU A 35 -0.97 -43.06 -8.27
C LEU A 35 -1.02 -41.84 -9.19
N ARG A 36 -1.58 -41.97 -10.38
CA ARG A 36 -1.75 -40.86 -11.32
C ARG A 36 -2.55 -39.75 -10.72
N THR A 37 -3.64 -40.08 -10.01
CA THR A 37 -4.50 -39.07 -9.34
C THR A 37 -3.72 -38.33 -8.24
N PHE A 38 -2.97 -39.07 -7.41
CA PHE A 38 -2.13 -38.48 -6.38
C PHE A 38 -1.04 -37.59 -6.96
N VAL A 39 -0.31 -38.05 -7.96
CA VAL A 39 0.75 -37.27 -8.63
C VAL A 39 0.14 -35.99 -9.22
N THR A 40 -0.98 -36.10 -9.94
CA THR A 40 -1.67 -34.92 -10.52
C THR A 40 -2.12 -33.93 -9.45
N ALA A 41 -2.64 -34.41 -8.31
CA ALA A 41 -3.04 -33.55 -7.19
C ALA A 41 -1.84 -32.82 -6.57
N ILE A 42 -0.71 -33.52 -6.38
CA ILE A 42 0.54 -32.92 -5.86
C ILE A 42 1.08 -31.86 -6.84
N GLU A 43 1.10 -32.16 -8.12
CA GLU A 43 1.50 -31.22 -9.17
C GLU A 43 0.63 -29.98 -9.19
N ALA A 44 -0.68 -30.13 -9.08
CA ALA A 44 -1.64 -29.01 -9.03
C ALA A 44 -1.43 -28.14 -7.78
N LEU A 45 -1.20 -28.76 -6.61
CA LEU A 45 -0.90 -28.03 -5.37
C LEU A 45 0.43 -27.27 -5.47
N TYR A 46 1.47 -27.90 -5.99
CA TYR A 46 2.76 -27.26 -6.19
C TYR A 46 2.68 -26.09 -7.17
N GLY A 47 1.97 -26.26 -8.29
CA GLY A 47 1.70 -25.20 -9.24
C GLY A 47 0.97 -24.01 -8.61
N LYS A 48 -0.05 -24.28 -7.77
CA LYS A 48 -0.78 -23.25 -7.02
C LYS A 48 0.11 -22.50 -6.03
N LEU A 49 1.02 -23.17 -5.35
CA LEU A 49 1.98 -22.55 -4.43
C LEU A 49 2.97 -21.65 -5.16
N ILE A 50 3.53 -22.11 -6.28
CA ILE A 50 4.43 -21.28 -7.12
C ILE A 50 3.71 -20.05 -7.64
N LEU A 51 2.48 -20.21 -8.15
CA LEU A 51 1.69 -19.09 -8.66
C LEU A 51 1.38 -18.07 -7.56
N ARG A 52 1.01 -18.54 -6.37
CA ARG A 52 0.81 -17.68 -5.20
C ARG A 52 2.09 -16.90 -4.82
N LYS A 53 3.25 -17.57 -4.81
CA LYS A 53 4.53 -16.93 -4.52
C LYS A 53 4.89 -15.86 -5.56
N LYS A 54 4.71 -16.16 -6.85
CA LYS A 54 4.94 -15.21 -7.94
C LYS A 54 3.97 -14.03 -7.88
N ASN A 55 2.68 -14.29 -7.64
CA ASN A 55 1.68 -13.23 -7.49
C ASN A 55 1.97 -12.32 -6.28
N LYS A 56 2.46 -12.89 -5.17
CA LYS A 56 2.89 -12.10 -4.01
C LYS A 56 4.10 -11.21 -4.35
N GLN A 57 5.08 -11.73 -5.08
CA GLN A 57 6.25 -10.95 -5.53
C GLN A 57 5.84 -9.84 -6.50
N LEU A 58 5.00 -10.15 -7.50
CA LEU A 58 4.44 -9.15 -8.42
C LEU A 58 3.63 -8.10 -7.67
N SER A 59 2.78 -8.50 -6.74
CA SER A 59 1.99 -7.54 -5.97
C SER A 59 2.85 -6.61 -5.09
N GLN A 60 4.02 -7.03 -4.61
CA GLN A 60 4.94 -6.16 -3.87
C GLN A 60 5.56 -5.10 -4.78
N LEU A 61 5.86 -5.44 -6.05
CA LEU A 61 6.35 -4.49 -7.05
C LEU A 61 5.30 -3.45 -7.46
N TYR A 62 3.99 -3.78 -7.31
CA TYR A 62 2.89 -2.92 -7.75
C TYR A 62 2.27 -2.03 -6.66
N ILE A 63 2.78 -2.03 -5.41
CA ILE A 63 2.21 -1.21 -4.33
C ILE A 63 2.85 0.19 -4.21
N HIS A 64 3.87 0.50 -5.02
CA HIS A 64 4.48 1.82 -5.04
C HIS A 64 4.01 2.64 -6.25
N ASP A 65 3.90 3.95 -6.06
CA ASP A 65 3.68 4.92 -7.11
C ASP A 65 5.02 5.25 -7.77
N SER A 66 5.11 5.10 -9.09
CA SER A 66 6.36 5.27 -9.84
C SER A 66 6.89 6.70 -9.88
N LEU A 67 6.00 7.70 -9.76
CA LEU A 67 6.38 9.11 -9.75
C LEU A 67 6.93 9.55 -8.41
N THR A 68 6.25 9.14 -7.33
CA THR A 68 6.52 9.65 -5.98
C THR A 68 7.37 8.72 -5.13
N GLY A 69 7.42 7.42 -5.46
CA GLY A 69 8.03 6.38 -4.64
C GLY A 69 7.32 6.09 -3.32
N LEU A 70 6.24 6.82 -2.99
CA LEU A 70 5.33 6.47 -1.91
C LEU A 70 4.53 5.22 -2.30
N TYR A 71 3.77 4.67 -1.36
CA TYR A 71 2.80 3.66 -1.71
C TYR A 71 1.73 4.22 -2.66
N ASN A 72 1.16 3.37 -3.49
CA ASN A 72 0.00 3.72 -4.32
C ASN A 72 -1.30 3.31 -3.61
N ARG A 73 -2.45 3.61 -4.21
CA ARG A 73 -3.78 3.28 -3.67
C ARG A 73 -3.98 1.79 -3.35
N MET A 74 -3.28 0.88 -4.03
CA MET A 74 -3.37 -0.56 -3.73
C MET A 74 -2.81 -0.93 -2.35
N ALA A 75 -1.97 -0.09 -1.76
CA ALA A 75 -1.46 -0.26 -0.41
C ALA A 75 -2.54 -0.06 0.67
N TYR A 76 -3.69 0.56 0.33
CA TYR A 76 -4.79 0.73 1.27
C TYR A 76 -5.20 -0.59 1.91
N GLU A 77 -5.57 -1.59 1.11
CA GLU A 77 -6.01 -2.89 1.63
C GLU A 77 -4.86 -3.77 2.13
N LYS A 78 -3.68 -3.63 1.52
CA LYS A 78 -2.55 -4.51 1.81
C LYS A 78 -1.74 -4.10 3.03
N LEU A 79 -1.66 -2.80 3.31
CA LEU A 79 -0.83 -2.24 4.36
C LEU A 79 -1.62 -1.34 5.32
N ALA A 80 -2.34 -0.33 4.82
CA ALA A 80 -3.00 0.67 5.66
C ALA A 80 -4.10 0.07 6.54
N LEU A 81 -5.01 -0.70 5.95
CA LEU A 81 -6.11 -1.33 6.67
C LEU A 81 -5.64 -2.36 7.72
N PRO A 82 -4.68 -3.26 7.45
CA PRO A 82 -4.11 -4.14 8.46
C PRO A 82 -3.45 -3.39 9.62
N VAL A 83 -2.66 -2.35 9.33
CA VAL A 83 -2.02 -1.51 10.36
C VAL A 83 -3.07 -0.80 11.20
N PHE A 84 -4.06 -0.16 10.58
CA PHE A 84 -5.16 0.48 11.27
C PHE A 84 -5.87 -0.49 12.21
N ASN A 85 -6.32 -1.64 11.73
CA ASN A 85 -7.02 -2.63 12.53
C ASN A 85 -6.18 -3.17 13.69
N GLN A 86 -4.88 -3.37 13.49
CA GLN A 86 -3.97 -3.83 14.54
C GLN A 86 -3.92 -2.84 15.71
N TYR A 87 -3.80 -1.53 15.42
CA TYR A 87 -3.69 -0.50 16.45
C TYR A 87 -5.04 -0.23 17.13
N MET A 88 -6.13 -0.19 16.35
CA MET A 88 -7.48 -0.05 16.90
C MET A 88 -7.84 -1.21 17.85
N ASN A 89 -7.53 -2.46 17.46
CA ASN A 89 -7.73 -3.63 18.33
C ASN A 89 -6.87 -3.57 19.61
N SER A 90 -5.74 -2.88 19.57
CA SER A 90 -4.85 -2.67 20.73
C SER A 90 -5.22 -1.40 21.52
N LYS A 91 -6.33 -0.73 21.19
CA LYS A 91 -6.79 0.54 21.79
C LYS A 91 -5.72 1.63 21.76
N LYS A 92 -4.96 1.69 20.69
CA LYS A 92 -3.95 2.71 20.45
C LYS A 92 -4.43 3.68 19.36
N PRO A 93 -4.16 4.99 19.50
CA PRO A 93 -4.60 5.97 18.53
C PRO A 93 -3.93 5.75 17.18
N VAL A 94 -4.64 6.08 16.11
CA VAL A 94 -4.10 6.10 14.75
C VAL A 94 -4.39 7.45 14.14
N GLY A 95 -3.34 8.17 13.75
CA GLY A 95 -3.45 9.39 13.00
C GLY A 95 -3.75 9.13 11.53
N ILE A 96 -4.73 9.82 10.98
CA ILE A 96 -5.04 9.81 9.56
C ILE A 96 -4.90 11.23 9.03
N ILE A 97 -4.06 11.40 8.00
CA ILE A 97 -3.85 12.69 7.32
C ILE A 97 -4.30 12.56 5.88
N PHE A 98 -5.07 13.53 5.40
CA PHE A 98 -5.38 13.73 3.98
C PHE A 98 -4.69 15.00 3.49
N ILE A 99 -4.00 14.90 2.34
CA ILE A 99 -3.23 15.99 1.74
C ILE A 99 -3.64 16.11 0.28
N ASP A 100 -3.90 17.33 -0.18
CA ASP A 100 -4.21 17.66 -1.57
C ASP A 100 -3.22 18.73 -2.07
N ALA A 101 -2.62 18.51 -3.23
CA ALA A 101 -1.71 19.47 -3.85
C ALA A 101 -2.50 20.68 -4.39
N ASP A 102 -2.22 21.84 -3.86
CA ASP A 102 -2.91 23.06 -4.27
C ASP A 102 -2.45 23.49 -5.68
N HIS A 103 -3.41 24.01 -6.46
CA HIS A 103 -3.17 24.62 -7.77
C HIS A 103 -2.54 23.72 -8.84
N LEU A 104 -2.56 22.36 -8.70
CA LEU A 104 -1.91 21.46 -9.65
C LEU A 104 -2.42 21.68 -11.08
N LYS A 105 -3.71 21.89 -11.28
CA LYS A 105 -4.26 22.19 -12.61
C LYS A 105 -3.66 23.45 -13.21
N TYR A 106 -3.56 24.53 -12.41
CA TYR A 106 -2.92 25.77 -12.86
C TYR A 106 -1.45 25.56 -13.24
N ILE A 107 -0.72 24.79 -12.44
CA ILE A 107 0.68 24.47 -12.72
C ILE A 107 0.79 23.70 -14.05
N ASN A 108 -0.05 22.67 -14.25
CA ASN A 108 -0.05 21.90 -15.49
C ASN A 108 -0.39 22.76 -16.72
N ASP A 109 -1.41 23.58 -16.61
CA ASP A 109 -1.92 24.39 -17.73
C ASP A 109 -0.94 25.51 -18.14
N ASN A 110 -0.16 26.06 -17.20
CA ASN A 110 0.75 27.18 -17.46
C ASN A 110 2.22 26.80 -17.60
N PHE A 111 2.66 25.69 -16.98
CA PHE A 111 4.06 25.29 -16.93
C PHE A 111 4.31 23.86 -17.45
N GLY A 112 3.25 23.17 -17.85
CA GLY A 112 3.32 21.82 -18.39
C GLY A 112 3.29 20.71 -17.34
N HIS A 113 2.99 19.50 -17.78
CA HIS A 113 2.84 18.32 -16.92
C HIS A 113 4.13 17.93 -16.17
N ASP A 114 5.29 18.21 -16.72
CA ASP A 114 6.58 17.93 -16.03
C ASP A 114 6.72 18.77 -14.75
N MET A 115 6.25 20.02 -14.78
CA MET A 115 6.25 20.88 -13.60
C MET A 115 5.20 20.43 -12.57
N GLY A 116 4.03 19.96 -13.00
CA GLY A 116 3.06 19.32 -12.11
C GLY A 116 3.60 18.06 -11.46
N ASN A 117 4.29 17.21 -12.23
CA ASN A 117 4.96 16.02 -11.71
C ASN A 117 6.05 16.39 -10.69
N LEU A 118 6.80 17.47 -10.92
CA LEU A 118 7.79 17.98 -9.99
C LEU A 118 7.13 18.45 -8.68
N ALA A 119 5.99 19.17 -8.75
CA ALA A 119 5.23 19.59 -7.57
C ALA A 119 4.76 18.39 -6.75
N ILE A 120 4.16 17.39 -7.39
CA ILE A 120 3.70 16.14 -6.76
C ILE A 120 4.87 15.38 -6.10
N SER A 121 5.99 15.22 -6.81
CA SER A 121 7.18 14.54 -6.28
C SER A 121 7.80 15.29 -5.11
N SER A 122 7.74 16.60 -5.11
CA SER A 122 8.22 17.46 -4.02
C SER A 122 7.38 17.30 -2.76
N ILE A 123 6.05 17.30 -2.89
CA ILE A 123 5.12 17.03 -1.76
C ILE A 123 5.39 15.63 -1.19
N ALA A 124 5.52 14.61 -2.06
CA ALA A 124 5.82 13.25 -1.64
C ALA A 124 7.17 13.14 -0.90
N SER A 125 8.19 13.90 -1.32
CA SER A 125 9.48 13.96 -0.65
C SER A 125 9.36 14.53 0.76
N VAL A 126 8.59 15.60 0.94
CA VAL A 126 8.32 16.21 2.25
C VAL A 126 7.53 15.24 3.14
N ILE A 127 6.53 14.55 2.62
CA ILE A 127 5.78 13.51 3.36
C ILE A 127 6.74 12.44 3.86
N ARG A 128 7.62 11.92 3.01
CA ARG A 128 8.60 10.88 3.36
C ARG A 128 9.59 11.33 4.42
N GLN A 129 9.97 12.60 4.40
CA GLN A 129 10.93 13.17 5.35
C GLN A 129 10.35 13.33 6.75
N HIS A 130 9.05 13.59 6.87
CA HIS A 130 8.42 13.95 8.14
C HIS A 130 7.55 12.85 8.75
N CYS A 131 6.95 12.00 7.92
CA CYS A 131 6.16 10.87 8.44
C CYS A 131 7.10 9.79 9.03
N PRO A 132 6.74 9.18 10.16
CA PRO A 132 7.55 8.13 10.78
C PRO A 132 7.63 6.87 9.90
N ASP A 133 8.70 6.10 10.06
CA ASP A 133 9.00 4.90 9.25
C ASP A 133 7.90 3.80 9.33
N ASN A 134 7.18 3.74 10.45
CA ASN A 134 6.08 2.80 10.64
C ASN A 134 4.75 3.29 10.07
N SER A 135 4.71 4.46 9.41
CA SER A 135 3.52 4.98 8.74
C SER A 135 3.31 4.35 7.37
N VAL A 136 2.05 4.33 6.94
CA VAL A 136 1.69 3.99 5.56
C VAL A 136 1.29 5.27 4.84
N SER A 137 2.25 5.86 4.12
CA SER A 137 2.04 7.08 3.34
C SER A 137 1.85 6.70 1.87
N MET A 138 0.72 7.07 1.28
CA MET A 138 0.34 6.66 -0.07
C MET A 138 -0.13 7.84 -0.92
N ARG A 139 0.15 7.76 -2.22
CA ARG A 139 -0.54 8.57 -3.23
C ARG A 139 -1.89 7.93 -3.51
N TYR A 140 -2.94 8.58 -3.06
CA TYR A 140 -4.31 8.05 -3.06
C TYR A 140 -5.07 8.38 -4.35
N GLY A 141 -4.79 9.55 -4.92
CA GLY A 141 -5.32 10.06 -6.19
C GLY A 141 -4.24 10.70 -7.04
N GLY A 142 -4.62 11.50 -8.02
CA GLY A 142 -3.69 12.24 -8.90
C GLY A 142 -2.82 13.24 -8.12
N ASP A 143 -3.46 14.04 -7.29
CA ASP A 143 -2.91 15.11 -6.44
C ASP A 143 -3.15 14.88 -4.95
N GLU A 144 -3.72 13.73 -4.59
CA GLU A 144 -4.15 13.39 -3.24
C GLU A 144 -3.22 12.39 -2.58
N PHE A 145 -2.91 12.61 -1.31
CA PHE A 145 -2.11 11.71 -0.50
C PHE A 145 -2.83 11.40 0.81
N VAL A 146 -2.67 10.16 1.27
CA VAL A 146 -3.18 9.70 2.56
C VAL A 146 -2.05 9.10 3.37
N CYS A 147 -1.94 9.50 4.64
CA CYS A 147 -1.00 8.91 5.58
C CYS A 147 -1.75 8.30 6.76
N VAL A 148 -1.50 7.01 7.02
CA VAL A 148 -1.99 6.29 8.20
C VAL A 148 -0.81 6.12 9.15
N ILE A 149 -0.88 6.76 10.31
CA ILE A 149 0.26 6.94 11.22
C ILE A 149 -0.09 6.29 12.57
N PRO A 150 0.47 5.13 12.88
CA PRO A 150 0.24 4.45 14.14
C PRO A 150 0.76 5.23 15.35
N ASP A 151 0.03 5.15 16.46
CA ASP A 151 0.43 5.68 17.77
C ASP A 151 0.65 7.19 17.78
N TYR A 152 -0.20 7.93 17.01
CA TYR A 152 -0.16 9.38 16.91
C TYR A 152 -1.44 10.01 17.45
N ASP A 153 -1.27 10.92 18.41
CA ASP A 153 -2.35 11.70 19.00
C ASP A 153 -2.59 13.04 18.24
N GLN A 154 -3.59 13.79 18.71
CA GLN A 154 -4.00 15.07 18.13
C GLN A 154 -2.86 16.09 18.12
N THR A 155 -2.05 16.14 19.18
CA THR A 155 -0.95 17.11 19.34
C THR A 155 0.19 16.79 18.39
N GLN A 156 0.51 15.51 18.26
CA GLN A 156 1.54 15.01 17.35
C GLN A 156 1.16 15.26 15.88
N LEU A 157 -0.11 15.03 15.52
CA LEU A 157 -0.62 15.29 14.17
C LEU A 157 -0.62 16.78 13.84
N GLN A 158 -1.00 17.65 14.80
CA GLN A 158 -0.94 19.09 14.61
C GLN A 158 0.49 19.56 14.35
N LYS A 159 1.46 19.05 15.11
CA LYS A 159 2.88 19.35 14.91
C LYS A 159 3.38 18.84 13.56
N LEU A 160 2.99 17.61 13.19
CA LEU A 160 3.36 17.03 11.89
C LEU A 160 2.79 17.87 10.72
N LYS A 161 1.51 18.25 10.78
CA LYS A 161 0.90 19.17 9.79
C LYS A 161 1.75 20.44 9.66
N GLN A 162 2.12 21.08 10.77
CA GLN A 162 2.92 22.31 10.72
C GLN A 162 4.29 22.07 10.09
N ASN A 163 4.99 21.00 10.47
CA ASN A 163 6.27 20.65 9.88
C ASN A 163 6.19 20.42 8.36
N LEU A 164 5.14 19.74 7.90
CA LEU A 164 4.91 19.54 6.47
C LEU A 164 4.72 20.87 5.74
N LEU A 165 3.89 21.77 6.28
CA LEU A 165 3.63 23.07 5.69
C LEU A 165 4.86 23.96 5.65
N ASP A 166 5.63 24.01 6.74
CA ASP A 166 6.87 24.79 6.85
C ASP A 166 7.94 24.29 5.87
N SER A 167 8.04 22.98 5.70
CA SER A 167 8.98 22.39 4.74
C SER A 167 8.56 22.68 3.29
N LEU A 168 7.28 22.60 2.95
CA LEU A 168 6.79 23.01 1.63
C LEU A 168 7.04 24.49 1.36
N ALA A 169 6.78 25.37 2.33
CA ALA A 169 7.04 26.79 2.22
C ALA A 169 8.55 27.10 2.06
N THR A 170 9.40 26.36 2.75
CA THR A 170 10.88 26.49 2.63
C THR A 170 11.36 26.02 1.27
N LEU A 171 10.83 24.88 0.79
CA LEU A 171 11.15 24.33 -0.52
C LEU A 171 10.72 25.30 -1.63
N SER A 172 9.53 25.89 -1.54
CA SER A 172 9.02 26.88 -2.50
C SER A 172 9.90 28.14 -2.53
N ARG A 173 10.38 28.60 -1.39
CA ARG A 173 11.27 29.79 -1.32
C ARG A 173 12.68 29.52 -1.89
N ASN A 174 13.20 28.32 -1.65
CA ASN A 174 14.55 27.94 -2.06
C ASN A 174 14.59 27.42 -3.51
N SER A 175 13.48 26.94 -4.04
CA SER A 175 13.36 26.55 -5.42
C SER A 175 13.29 27.79 -6.32
N ARG A 176 14.01 27.80 -7.42
CA ARG A 176 13.87 28.83 -8.47
C ARG A 176 12.64 28.58 -9.36
N MET A 177 11.60 27.95 -8.82
CA MET A 177 10.38 27.65 -9.56
C MET A 177 9.54 28.91 -9.73
N ALA A 178 8.88 29.03 -10.86
CA ALA A 178 8.01 30.16 -11.17
C ALA A 178 6.66 30.12 -10.41
N PHE A 179 6.41 29.07 -9.59
CA PHE A 179 5.20 28.86 -8.83
C PHE A 179 5.51 28.27 -7.45
N PRO A 180 4.69 28.55 -6.42
CA PRO A 180 4.85 27.93 -5.11
C PRO A 180 4.35 26.47 -5.13
N ILE A 181 5.00 25.59 -4.35
CA ILE A 181 4.49 24.26 -4.06
C ILE A 181 3.73 24.36 -2.75
N GLU A 182 2.43 24.19 -2.82
CA GLU A 182 1.51 24.30 -1.69
C GLU A 182 0.62 23.07 -1.59
N ALA A 183 0.19 22.75 -0.37
CA ALA A 183 -0.77 21.69 -0.13
C ALA A 183 -1.73 22.05 0.99
N SER A 184 -2.98 21.62 0.87
CA SER A 184 -3.99 21.67 1.91
C SER A 184 -3.99 20.37 2.70
N ILE A 185 -4.06 20.44 4.04
CA ILE A 185 -3.87 19.28 4.92
C ILE A 185 -4.98 19.22 5.96
N GLY A 186 -5.74 18.13 5.94
CA GLY A 186 -6.68 17.77 7.00
C GLY A 186 -6.20 16.54 7.76
N PHE A 187 -6.56 16.41 9.02
CA PHE A 187 -6.24 15.23 9.81
C PHE A 187 -7.28 14.93 10.88
N VAL A 188 -7.33 13.67 11.27
CA VAL A 188 -8.13 13.13 12.37
C VAL A 188 -7.35 12.11 13.16
N VAL A 189 -7.75 11.88 14.41
CA VAL A 189 -7.29 10.75 15.21
C VAL A 189 -8.42 9.74 15.27
N ALA A 190 -8.13 8.51 14.89
CA ALA A 190 -8.98 7.37 15.18
C ALA A 190 -8.60 6.87 16.58
N ASP A 191 -9.55 6.92 17.47
CA ASP A 191 -9.40 6.47 18.84
C ASP A 191 -10.33 5.28 19.13
N ASP A 192 -11.45 5.46 19.74
CA ASP A 192 -12.27 4.34 20.23
C ASP A 192 -13.59 4.16 19.45
N SER A 193 -13.68 4.64 18.21
CA SER A 193 -14.95 4.70 17.52
C SER A 193 -15.24 3.48 16.63
N VAL A 194 -16.51 3.35 16.27
CA VAL A 194 -17.07 2.27 15.44
C VAL A 194 -16.78 2.47 13.94
N PHE A 195 -16.03 3.52 13.57
CA PHE A 195 -15.80 3.90 12.20
C PHE A 195 -14.72 3.05 11.51
N SER A 196 -14.88 2.80 10.23
CA SER A 196 -13.86 2.17 9.40
C SER A 196 -12.72 3.14 9.05
N LEU A 197 -11.59 2.61 8.59
CA LEU A 197 -10.49 3.46 8.07
C LEU A 197 -10.98 4.41 6.97
N ASN A 198 -11.90 3.94 6.10
CA ASN A 198 -12.44 4.78 5.03
C ASN A 198 -13.25 5.96 5.55
N ASP A 199 -14.01 5.78 6.64
CA ASP A 199 -14.77 6.86 7.26
C ASP A 199 -13.83 7.93 7.85
N TYR A 200 -12.72 7.51 8.47
CA TYR A 200 -11.70 8.44 8.97
C TYR A 200 -10.97 9.18 7.84
N ILE A 201 -10.71 8.51 6.71
CA ILE A 201 -10.13 9.18 5.53
C ILE A 201 -11.09 10.25 5.03
N ASN A 202 -12.39 9.96 4.94
CA ASN A 202 -13.40 10.93 4.53
C ASN A 202 -13.48 12.12 5.50
N LEU A 203 -13.42 11.88 6.80
CA LEU A 203 -13.38 12.94 7.81
C LEU A 203 -12.11 13.80 7.71
N ALA A 204 -10.97 13.20 7.39
CA ALA A 204 -9.73 13.95 7.16
C ALA A 204 -9.81 14.79 5.89
N ASP A 205 -10.42 14.28 4.81
CA ASP A 205 -10.69 15.00 3.57
C ASP A 205 -11.60 16.21 3.81
N GLU A 206 -12.70 16.04 4.55
CA GLU A 206 -13.58 17.16 4.94
C GLU A 206 -12.81 18.27 5.66
N LYS A 207 -11.93 17.91 6.60
CA LYS A 207 -11.09 18.89 7.31
C LYS A 207 -10.06 19.54 6.39
N MET A 208 -9.49 18.81 5.44
CA MET A 208 -8.61 19.34 4.41
C MET A 208 -9.35 20.36 3.53
N TYR A 209 -10.58 20.06 3.13
CA TYR A 209 -11.39 20.94 2.33
C TYR A 209 -11.72 22.26 3.04
N ILE A 210 -11.99 22.21 4.36
CA ILE A 210 -12.16 23.42 5.19
C ILE A 210 -10.86 24.23 5.24
N ASP A 211 -9.72 23.59 5.45
CA ASP A 211 -8.39 24.23 5.42
C ASP A 211 -8.14 24.93 4.08
N LYS A 212 -8.46 24.26 2.97
CA LYS A 212 -8.34 24.77 1.60
C LYS A 212 -9.21 26.02 1.37
N LYS A 213 -10.46 26.02 1.88
CA LYS A 213 -11.35 27.19 1.79
C LYS A 213 -10.83 28.38 2.59
N ASN A 214 -10.38 28.14 3.82
CA ASN A 214 -9.88 29.20 4.71
C ASN A 214 -8.63 29.88 4.14
N ARG A 215 -7.73 29.13 3.51
CA ARG A 215 -6.55 29.68 2.84
C ARG A 215 -6.88 30.51 1.61
N LYS A 216 -7.93 30.14 0.85
CA LYS A 216 -8.41 30.92 -0.29
C LYS A 216 -9.10 32.21 0.13
N ALA A 217 -9.78 32.21 1.28
CA ALA A 217 -10.48 33.40 1.81
C ALA A 217 -9.53 34.41 2.48
N GLY A 218 -8.34 34.00 2.90
CA GLY A 218 -7.31 34.85 3.52
C GLY A 218 -6.30 35.49 2.56
N ARG A 219 -6.47 35.25 1.25
CA ARG A 219 -5.70 35.85 0.15
C ARG A 219 -6.52 36.84 -0.61
#